data_78924f4ca131aa68ee5124568f6ebd29
#
_entry.id   78924f4ca131aa68ee5124568f6ebd29
#
_cell.length_a   1.000
_cell.length_b   1.000
_cell.length_c   1.000
_cell.angle_alpha   90.00
_cell.angle_beta   90.00
_cell.angle_gamma   90.00
#
_symmetry.space_group_name_H-M   'P 1'
#
loop_
_entity.id
_entity.type
_entity.pdbx_description
1 polymer ?
#
loop_
_entity_poly.entity_id
_entity_poly.type
_entity_poly.pdbx_seq_one_letter_code
_entity_poly.pdbx_strand_id
1 'polypeptide(L)'
;MDPVLLARLQFAMTICFHFIFPPVTIGLGLMLCVVEWLGWRRRDEVYVRIGKLFGRLFGITFAVGIASGVVMLFQFGTNWGNYSRFVANIFGAALAAEGFWAFFLESTFMGLYLFGRDRVSKAVHWFSLLMVALGASTLSAFFIIAANSWQHTPAGYVLRNGRAELTSFHKAIFNPSTLVRYGHVITGALIVLTIASVGIPIMLGYTFAIYRVFWGPVRQT
;
A
#
# COMPACT_ATOMS: atom_id res chain seq x y z
N MET A 1 4.23 -32.58 11.54
CA MET A 1 4.76 -31.19 11.63
C MET A 1 4.07 -30.49 12.79
N ASP A 2 4.80 -29.65 13.53
CA ASP A 2 4.23 -28.89 14.65
C ASP A 2 3.16 -27.90 14.12
N PRO A 3 1.91 -27.93 14.63
CA PRO A 3 0.84 -27.04 14.24
C PRO A 3 1.19 -25.56 14.43
N VAL A 4 1.98 -25.24 15.45
CA VAL A 4 2.43 -23.87 15.73
C VAL A 4 3.40 -23.37 14.63
N LEU A 5 4.31 -24.25 14.19
CA LEU A 5 5.23 -23.92 13.10
C LEU A 5 4.46 -23.68 11.80
N LEU A 6 3.49 -24.54 11.48
CA LEU A 6 2.65 -24.36 10.28
C LEU A 6 1.86 -23.06 10.30
N ALA A 7 1.26 -22.69 11.45
CA ALA A 7 0.55 -21.43 11.60
C ALA A 7 1.47 -20.20 11.42
N ARG A 8 2.70 -20.27 11.94
CA ARG A 8 3.71 -19.21 11.76
C ARG A 8 4.17 -19.08 10.31
N LEU A 9 4.40 -20.19 9.62
CA LEU A 9 4.78 -20.20 8.21
C LEU A 9 3.65 -19.63 7.34
N GLN A 10 2.42 -20.06 7.59
CA GLN A 10 1.24 -19.55 6.90
C GLN A 10 1.07 -18.04 7.11
N PHE A 11 1.22 -17.55 8.34
CA PHE A 11 1.21 -16.12 8.66
C PHE A 11 2.29 -15.38 7.88
N ALA A 12 3.55 -15.85 7.97
CA ALA A 12 4.68 -15.21 7.30
C ALA A 12 4.46 -15.12 5.77
N MET A 13 4.04 -16.21 5.13
CA MET A 13 3.77 -16.23 3.69
C MET A 13 2.66 -15.24 3.31
N THR A 14 1.57 -15.21 4.04
CA THR A 14 0.42 -14.34 3.75
C THR A 14 0.81 -12.86 3.90
N ILE A 15 1.48 -12.51 5.01
CA ILE A 15 1.91 -11.13 5.26
C ILE A 15 2.99 -10.69 4.26
N CYS A 16 4.01 -11.52 4.02
CA CYS A 16 5.07 -11.17 3.07
C CYS A 16 4.53 -10.96 1.65
N PHE A 17 3.59 -11.79 1.22
CA PHE A 17 2.95 -11.62 -0.09
C PHE A 17 2.16 -10.31 -0.15
N HIS A 18 1.28 -10.05 0.83
CA HIS A 18 0.48 -8.83 0.86
C HIS A 18 1.35 -7.57 0.94
N PHE A 19 2.41 -7.60 1.77
CA PHE A 19 3.25 -6.43 2.02
C PHE A 19 4.00 -5.91 0.79
N ILE A 20 4.07 -6.67 -0.31
CA ILE A 20 4.65 -6.22 -1.58
C ILE A 20 3.83 -5.04 -2.16
N PHE A 21 2.50 -5.09 -2.04
CA PHE A 21 1.61 -4.16 -2.74
C PHE A 21 1.48 -2.77 -2.08
N PRO A 22 1.28 -2.61 -0.76
CA PRO A 22 1.08 -1.31 -0.14
C PRO A 22 2.25 -0.32 -0.38
N PRO A 23 3.52 -0.66 -0.21
CA PRO A 23 4.62 0.27 -0.51
C PRO A 23 4.66 0.68 -1.98
N VAL A 24 4.36 -0.26 -2.90
CA VAL A 24 4.32 0.04 -4.34
C VAL A 24 3.15 0.97 -4.66
N THR A 25 1.96 0.72 -4.12
CA THR A 25 0.79 1.58 -4.36
C THR A 25 0.96 2.97 -3.75
N ILE A 26 1.48 3.08 -2.55
CA ILE A 26 1.78 4.39 -1.93
C ILE A 26 2.78 5.16 -2.80
N GLY A 27 3.89 4.54 -3.17
CA GLY A 27 4.93 5.16 -3.99
C GLY A 27 4.39 5.58 -5.37
N LEU A 28 3.72 4.66 -6.09
CA LEU A 28 3.13 4.96 -7.40
C LEU A 28 2.07 6.06 -7.32
N GLY A 29 1.21 6.04 -6.30
CA GLY A 29 0.18 7.06 -6.11
C GLY A 29 0.78 8.46 -5.95
N LEU A 30 1.82 8.60 -5.12
CA LEU A 30 2.52 9.87 -4.92
C LEU A 30 3.21 10.36 -6.20
N MET A 31 3.89 9.46 -6.94
CA MET A 31 4.49 9.78 -8.23
C MET A 31 3.43 10.26 -9.23
N LEU A 32 2.34 9.53 -9.34
CA LEU A 32 1.26 9.84 -10.26
C LEU A 32 0.64 11.20 -9.97
N CYS A 33 0.51 11.60 -8.69
CA CYS A 33 0.05 12.94 -8.33
C CYS A 33 0.92 14.03 -8.96
N VAL A 34 2.24 13.84 -8.96
CA VAL A 34 3.19 14.80 -9.58
C VAL A 34 3.10 14.74 -11.09
N VAL A 35 3.11 13.55 -11.69
CA VAL A 35 3.06 13.34 -13.15
C VAL A 35 1.77 13.90 -13.76
N GLU A 36 0.62 13.58 -13.17
CA GLU A 36 -0.68 14.06 -13.64
C GLU A 36 -0.81 15.58 -13.47
N TRP A 37 -0.29 16.13 -12.37
CA TRP A 37 -0.26 17.58 -12.16
C TRP A 37 0.61 18.29 -13.20
N LEU A 38 1.80 17.76 -13.50
CA LEU A 38 2.68 18.31 -14.53
C LEU A 38 2.04 18.22 -15.92
N GLY A 39 1.42 17.09 -16.26
CA GLY A 39 0.69 16.92 -17.51
C GLY A 39 -0.45 17.92 -17.66
N TRP A 40 -1.18 18.17 -16.59
CA TRP A 40 -2.25 19.17 -16.57
C TRP A 40 -1.71 20.61 -16.71
N ARG A 41 -0.68 20.97 -15.93
CA ARG A 41 -0.12 22.35 -15.91
C ARG A 41 0.64 22.69 -17.17
N ARG A 42 1.47 21.78 -17.67
CA ARG A 42 2.32 22.00 -18.84
C ARG A 42 1.64 21.68 -20.16
N ARG A 43 0.48 21.03 -20.14
CA ARG A 43 -0.22 20.50 -21.31
C ARG A 43 0.68 19.61 -22.19
N ASP A 44 1.57 18.86 -21.56
CA ASP A 44 2.58 18.03 -22.22
C ASP A 44 2.07 16.58 -22.33
N GLU A 45 1.97 16.09 -23.56
CA GLU A 45 1.47 14.75 -23.84
C GLU A 45 2.37 13.63 -23.32
N VAL A 46 3.67 13.90 -23.10
CA VAL A 46 4.57 12.91 -22.52
C VAL A 46 4.12 12.54 -21.11
N TYR A 47 3.86 13.54 -20.26
CA TYR A 47 3.34 13.30 -18.91
C TYR A 47 1.97 12.64 -18.93
N VAL A 48 1.11 12.99 -19.88
CA VAL A 48 -0.21 12.33 -20.03
C VAL A 48 -0.05 10.84 -20.38
N ARG A 49 0.87 10.49 -21.27
CA ARG A 49 1.16 9.10 -21.64
C ARG A 49 1.75 8.32 -20.46
N ILE A 50 2.71 8.92 -19.74
CA ILE A 50 3.29 8.33 -18.52
C ILE A 50 2.18 8.11 -17.48
N GLY A 51 1.34 9.11 -17.22
CA GLY A 51 0.21 9.00 -16.29
C GLY A 51 -0.77 7.88 -16.66
N LYS A 52 -1.08 7.70 -17.95
CA LYS A 52 -1.93 6.59 -18.41
C LYS A 52 -1.30 5.22 -18.19
N LEU A 53 0.01 5.07 -18.49
CA LEU A 53 0.72 3.81 -18.30
C LEU A 53 0.81 3.42 -16.83
N PHE A 54 1.38 4.31 -16.01
CA PHE A 54 1.57 4.04 -14.59
C PHE A 54 0.25 4.03 -13.81
N GLY A 55 -0.77 4.77 -14.26
CA GLY A 55 -2.12 4.70 -13.71
C GLY A 55 -2.77 3.32 -13.86
N ARG A 56 -2.53 2.63 -14.98
CA ARG A 56 -2.98 1.24 -15.15
C ARG A 56 -2.25 0.28 -14.22
N LEU A 57 -0.92 0.43 -14.10
CA LEU A 57 -0.13 -0.38 -13.16
C LEU A 57 -0.58 -0.14 -11.71
N PHE A 58 -0.84 1.11 -11.34
CA PHE A 58 -1.38 1.48 -10.05
C PHE A 58 -2.73 0.80 -9.77
N GLY A 59 -3.65 0.82 -10.73
CA GLY A 59 -4.95 0.14 -10.60
C GLY A 59 -4.81 -1.38 -10.44
N ILE A 60 -3.88 -2.02 -11.18
CA ILE A 60 -3.64 -3.47 -11.07
C ILE A 60 -3.04 -3.82 -9.72
N THR A 61 -1.97 -3.13 -9.30
CA THR A 61 -1.32 -3.39 -7.99
C THR A 61 -2.27 -3.12 -6.83
N PHE A 62 -3.10 -2.10 -6.94
CA PHE A 62 -4.14 -1.79 -5.97
C PHE A 62 -5.18 -2.93 -5.87
N ALA A 63 -5.70 -3.42 -7.00
CA ALA A 63 -6.69 -4.50 -7.02
C ALA A 63 -6.13 -5.80 -6.40
N VAL A 64 -4.88 -6.16 -6.72
CA VAL A 64 -4.21 -7.34 -6.13
C VAL A 64 -3.93 -7.10 -4.63
N GLY A 65 -3.56 -5.89 -4.26
CA GLY A 65 -3.39 -5.49 -2.85
C GLY A 65 -4.68 -5.70 -2.05
N ILE A 66 -5.82 -5.21 -2.55
CA ILE A 66 -7.13 -5.44 -1.92
C ILE A 66 -7.43 -6.93 -1.83
N ALA A 67 -7.31 -7.67 -2.92
CA ALA A 67 -7.63 -9.11 -2.95
C ALA A 67 -6.82 -9.89 -1.90
N SER A 68 -5.51 -9.62 -1.81
CA SER A 68 -4.65 -10.25 -0.80
C SER A 68 -4.95 -9.78 0.64
N GLY A 69 -5.34 -8.52 0.82
CA GLY A 69 -5.78 -7.97 2.11
C GLY A 69 -7.07 -8.60 2.62
N VAL A 70 -8.04 -8.83 1.74
CA VAL A 70 -9.30 -9.53 2.08
C VAL A 70 -9.01 -10.94 2.57
N VAL A 71 -8.09 -11.67 1.94
CA VAL A 71 -7.65 -12.99 2.43
C VAL A 71 -7.13 -12.91 3.86
N MET A 72 -6.37 -11.87 4.21
CA MET A 72 -5.88 -11.69 5.59
C MET A 72 -7.01 -11.45 6.59
N LEU A 73 -8.04 -10.70 6.22
CA LEU A 73 -9.21 -10.49 7.09
C LEU A 73 -9.88 -11.82 7.46
N PHE A 74 -10.01 -12.75 6.52
CA PHE A 74 -10.53 -14.09 6.82
C PHE A 74 -9.60 -14.89 7.76
N GLN A 75 -8.28 -14.71 7.65
CA GLN A 75 -7.33 -15.40 8.53
C GLN A 75 -7.48 -14.98 10.00
N PHE A 76 -7.86 -13.74 10.30
CA PHE A 76 -8.15 -13.32 11.67
C PHE A 76 -9.29 -14.11 12.32
N GLY A 77 -10.30 -14.49 11.54
CA GLY A 77 -11.41 -15.31 12.03
C GLY A 77 -11.14 -16.80 12.05
N THR A 78 -10.13 -17.28 11.33
CA THR A 78 -9.82 -18.71 11.16
C THR A 78 -8.48 -19.08 11.80
N ASN A 79 -7.41 -19.10 11.04
CA ASN A 79 -6.10 -19.61 11.48
C ASN A 79 -5.46 -18.77 12.61
N TRP A 80 -5.79 -17.48 12.69
CA TRP A 80 -5.28 -16.56 13.72
C TRP A 80 -6.30 -16.26 14.82
N GLY A 81 -7.34 -17.07 14.95
CA GLY A 81 -8.49 -16.82 15.83
C GLY A 81 -8.13 -16.67 17.32
N ASN A 82 -7.11 -17.37 17.83
CA ASN A 82 -6.66 -17.22 19.22
C ASN A 82 -6.03 -15.84 19.46
N TYR A 83 -5.16 -15.42 18.55
CA TYR A 83 -4.58 -14.08 18.57
C TYR A 83 -5.65 -13.00 18.47
N SER A 84 -6.56 -13.14 17.50
CA SER A 84 -7.64 -12.19 17.28
C SER A 84 -8.54 -12.03 18.50
N ARG A 85 -8.85 -13.13 19.21
CA ARG A 85 -9.60 -13.07 20.46
C ARG A 85 -8.86 -12.32 21.57
N PHE A 86 -7.54 -12.46 21.64
CA PHE A 86 -6.74 -11.77 22.64
C PHE A 86 -6.71 -10.25 22.43
N VAL A 87 -6.58 -9.78 21.16
CA VAL A 87 -6.43 -8.35 20.81
C VAL A 87 -7.69 -7.71 20.22
N ALA A 88 -8.83 -8.40 20.25
CA ALA A 88 -10.05 -8.02 19.53
C ALA A 88 -10.45 -6.56 19.70
N ASN A 89 -10.44 -6.05 20.93
CA ASN A 89 -10.85 -4.68 21.21
C ASN A 89 -9.86 -3.61 20.69
N ILE A 90 -8.60 -3.95 20.56
CA ILE A 90 -7.53 -3.04 20.12
C ILE A 90 -7.39 -3.09 18.62
N PHE A 91 -7.17 -4.28 18.09
CA PHE A 91 -7.00 -4.51 16.66
C PHE A 91 -8.31 -4.24 15.89
N GLY A 92 -9.44 -4.70 16.41
CA GLY A 92 -10.75 -4.45 15.83
C GLY A 92 -11.09 -2.97 15.74
N ALA A 93 -10.75 -2.18 16.75
CA ALA A 93 -10.97 -0.73 16.74
C ALA A 93 -10.12 -0.03 15.65
N ALA A 94 -8.84 -0.42 15.51
CA ALA A 94 -7.95 0.12 14.49
C ALA A 94 -8.41 -0.27 13.07
N LEU A 95 -8.76 -1.55 12.84
CA LEU A 95 -9.25 -2.05 11.56
C LEU A 95 -10.64 -1.48 11.21
N ALA A 96 -11.52 -1.25 12.18
CA ALA A 96 -12.80 -0.60 11.95
C ALA A 96 -12.62 0.86 11.51
N ALA A 97 -11.69 1.59 12.15
CA ALA A 97 -11.35 2.95 11.74
C ALA A 97 -10.73 2.98 10.33
N GLU A 98 -9.84 2.05 10.01
CA GLU A 98 -9.28 1.87 8.68
C GLU A 98 -10.37 1.58 7.64
N GLY A 99 -11.22 0.59 7.90
CA GLY A 99 -12.30 0.20 6.99
C GLY A 99 -13.28 1.33 6.72
N PHE A 100 -13.66 2.09 7.76
CA PHE A 100 -14.59 3.18 7.60
C PHE A 100 -13.97 4.39 6.86
N TRP A 101 -12.80 4.84 7.28
CA TRP A 101 -12.21 6.06 6.71
C TRP A 101 -11.39 5.81 5.46
N ALA A 102 -10.43 4.89 5.52
CA ALA A 102 -9.50 4.68 4.43
C ALA A 102 -10.14 3.93 3.25
N PHE A 103 -10.72 2.77 3.50
CA PHE A 103 -11.29 1.93 2.44
C PHE A 103 -12.48 2.59 1.72
N PHE A 104 -13.32 3.34 2.43
CA PHE A 104 -14.43 4.07 1.81
C PHE A 104 -13.92 5.19 0.90
N LEU A 105 -12.92 5.95 1.33
CA LEU A 105 -12.27 6.95 0.50
C LEU A 105 -11.59 6.29 -0.72
N GLU A 106 -10.87 5.20 -0.48
CA GLU A 106 -10.15 4.46 -1.51
C GLU A 106 -11.08 3.99 -2.64
N SER A 107 -12.12 3.27 -2.32
CA SER A 107 -13.04 2.70 -3.31
C SER A 107 -13.74 3.79 -4.13
N THR A 108 -14.17 4.87 -3.48
CA THR A 108 -14.87 5.98 -4.14
C THR A 108 -13.94 6.73 -5.10
N PHE A 109 -12.78 7.18 -4.60
CA PHE A 109 -11.89 8.01 -5.40
C PHE A 109 -11.05 7.21 -6.38
N MET A 110 -10.74 5.94 -6.10
CA MET A 110 -10.09 5.05 -7.07
C MET A 110 -10.99 4.79 -8.28
N GLY A 111 -12.27 4.54 -8.07
CA GLY A 111 -13.24 4.41 -9.16
C GLY A 111 -13.28 5.67 -10.02
N LEU A 112 -13.32 6.84 -9.38
CA LEU A 112 -13.32 8.12 -10.07
C LEU A 112 -12.00 8.38 -10.84
N TYR A 113 -10.86 8.00 -10.27
CA TYR A 113 -9.56 8.12 -10.94
C TYR A 113 -9.45 7.19 -12.16
N LEU A 114 -9.80 5.92 -12.02
CA LEU A 114 -9.64 4.94 -13.09
C LEU A 114 -10.63 5.15 -14.25
N PHE A 115 -11.87 5.51 -13.96
CA PHE A 115 -12.97 5.58 -14.94
C PHE A 115 -13.41 7.00 -15.28
N GLY A 116 -12.94 8.00 -14.54
CA GLY A 116 -13.36 9.39 -14.67
C GLY A 116 -12.51 10.25 -15.59
N ARG A 117 -11.36 9.78 -16.08
CA ARG A 117 -10.36 10.60 -16.84
C ARG A 117 -10.97 11.49 -17.93
N ASP A 118 -11.89 10.94 -18.72
CA ASP A 118 -12.52 11.65 -19.85
C ASP A 118 -13.96 12.10 -19.52
N ARG A 119 -14.42 11.90 -18.27
CA ARG A 119 -15.79 12.19 -17.84
C ARG A 119 -15.89 13.34 -16.83
N VAL A 120 -14.80 13.66 -16.16
CA VAL A 120 -14.76 14.74 -15.16
C VAL A 120 -13.68 15.78 -15.54
N SER A 121 -13.71 16.94 -14.88
CA SER A 121 -12.66 17.94 -15.10
C SER A 121 -11.28 17.41 -14.66
N LYS A 122 -10.21 17.93 -15.28
CA LYS A 122 -8.83 17.54 -14.93
C LYS A 122 -8.50 17.79 -13.46
N ALA A 123 -9.07 18.83 -12.87
CA ALA A 123 -8.91 19.13 -11.45
C ALA A 123 -9.56 18.06 -10.56
N VAL A 124 -10.77 17.64 -10.89
CA VAL A 124 -11.47 16.56 -10.15
C VAL A 124 -10.76 15.23 -10.32
N HIS A 125 -10.30 14.92 -11.53
CA HIS A 125 -9.53 13.71 -11.80
C HIS A 125 -8.22 13.67 -10.98
N TRP A 126 -7.47 14.77 -10.97
CA TRP A 126 -6.24 14.90 -10.17
C TRP A 126 -6.54 14.85 -8.66
N PHE A 127 -7.60 15.54 -8.22
CA PHE A 127 -8.02 15.51 -6.83
C PHE A 127 -8.41 14.10 -6.36
N SER A 128 -9.08 13.32 -7.23
CA SER A 128 -9.41 11.93 -6.88
C SER A 128 -8.16 11.06 -6.67
N LEU A 129 -7.14 11.23 -7.50
CA LEU A 129 -5.85 10.57 -7.32
C LEU A 129 -5.17 11.00 -6.01
N LEU A 130 -5.19 12.30 -5.70
CA LEU A 130 -4.64 12.85 -4.46
C LEU A 130 -5.33 12.24 -3.23
N MET A 131 -6.65 12.10 -3.27
CA MET A 131 -7.42 11.49 -2.18
C MET A 131 -7.07 10.00 -2.01
N VAL A 132 -6.85 9.26 -3.08
CA VAL A 132 -6.38 7.87 -2.96
C VAL A 132 -4.96 7.83 -2.42
N ALA A 133 -4.03 8.58 -2.99
CA ALA A 133 -2.60 8.50 -2.63
C ALA A 133 -2.32 9.00 -1.20
N LEU A 134 -2.84 10.16 -0.83
CA LEU A 134 -2.58 10.77 0.48
C LEU A 134 -3.68 10.43 1.50
N GLY A 135 -4.95 10.50 1.11
CA GLY A 135 -6.07 10.29 2.02
C GLY A 135 -6.23 8.84 2.41
N ALA A 136 -6.34 7.96 1.42
CA ALA A 136 -6.69 6.56 1.67
C ALA A 136 -5.45 5.70 1.93
N SER A 137 -4.51 5.60 0.98
CA SER A 137 -3.39 4.66 1.10
C SER A 137 -2.45 5.00 2.28
N THR A 138 -2.15 6.28 2.54
CA THR A 138 -1.32 6.66 3.69
C THR A 138 -2.08 6.54 5.00
N LEU A 139 -3.39 6.82 5.02
CA LEU A 139 -4.22 6.69 6.22
C LEU A 139 -4.44 5.22 6.59
N SER A 140 -4.69 4.34 5.62
CA SER A 140 -4.75 2.89 5.80
C SER A 140 -3.43 2.37 6.39
N ALA A 141 -2.30 2.74 5.78
CA ALA A 141 -0.99 2.39 6.31
C ALA A 141 -0.79 2.85 7.75
N PHE A 142 -1.29 4.03 8.12
CA PHE A 142 -1.19 4.52 9.51
C PHE A 142 -1.91 3.59 10.49
N PHE A 143 -3.15 3.21 10.24
CA PHE A 143 -3.92 2.38 11.15
C PHE A 143 -3.36 0.96 11.30
N ILE A 144 -2.97 0.33 10.20
CA ILE A 144 -2.39 -1.01 10.28
C ILE A 144 -1.01 -1.00 10.97
N ILE A 145 -0.21 0.05 10.76
CA ILE A 145 1.07 0.20 11.44
C ILE A 145 0.89 0.53 12.92
N ALA A 146 -0.12 1.30 13.28
CA ALA A 146 -0.45 1.54 14.68
C ALA A 146 -0.80 0.23 15.40
N ALA A 147 -1.62 -0.62 14.77
CA ALA A 147 -1.94 -1.94 15.30
C ALA A 147 -0.71 -2.87 15.38
N ASN A 148 0.14 -2.89 14.35
CA ASN A 148 1.40 -3.64 14.36
C ASN A 148 2.37 -3.11 15.44
N SER A 149 2.49 -1.80 15.57
CA SER A 149 3.34 -1.15 16.58
C SER A 149 2.90 -1.47 18.00
N TRP A 150 1.59 -1.54 18.22
CA TRP A 150 1.03 -1.89 19.53
C TRP A 150 1.51 -3.27 20.02
N GLN A 151 1.71 -4.23 19.12
CA GLN A 151 2.23 -5.57 19.50
C GLN A 151 3.64 -5.51 20.10
N HIS A 152 4.43 -4.49 19.76
CA HIS A 152 5.80 -4.33 20.25
C HIS A 152 5.90 -3.37 21.44
N THR A 153 5.07 -2.34 21.44
CA THR A 153 5.04 -1.28 22.47
C THR A 153 3.59 -1.01 22.92
N PRO A 154 2.96 -2.02 23.58
CA PRO A 154 1.55 -1.93 23.94
C PRO A 154 1.26 -0.81 24.94
N ALA A 155 0.22 -0.01 24.64
CA ALA A 155 -0.25 1.08 25.49
C ALA A 155 -1.77 1.23 25.41
N GLY A 156 -2.39 1.87 26.38
CA GLY A 156 -3.82 2.18 26.39
C GLY A 156 -4.73 0.96 26.56
N TYR A 157 -4.27 -0.07 27.31
CA TYR A 157 -5.03 -1.31 27.54
C TYR A 157 -4.89 -1.79 29.00
N VAL A 158 -5.75 -2.71 29.38
CA VAL A 158 -5.66 -3.52 30.60
C VAL A 158 -5.88 -4.98 30.25
N LEU A 159 -5.28 -5.87 31.02
CA LEU A 159 -5.54 -7.31 30.88
C LEU A 159 -6.73 -7.69 31.77
N ARG A 160 -7.80 -8.19 31.15
CA ARG A 160 -8.98 -8.75 31.85
C ARG A 160 -9.40 -10.05 31.20
N ASN A 161 -9.70 -11.06 32.02
CA ASN A 161 -10.17 -12.36 31.55
C ASN A 161 -9.32 -12.98 30.42
N GLY A 162 -7.99 -12.81 30.50
CA GLY A 162 -7.06 -13.31 29.49
C GLY A 162 -7.11 -12.57 28.13
N ARG A 163 -7.66 -11.35 28.10
CA ARG A 163 -7.76 -10.51 26.91
C ARG A 163 -7.19 -9.11 27.16
N ALA A 164 -6.71 -8.49 26.11
CA ALA A 164 -6.31 -7.08 26.14
C ALA A 164 -7.55 -6.20 25.83
N GLU A 165 -8.03 -5.50 26.84
CA GLU A 165 -9.18 -4.60 26.71
C GLU A 165 -8.71 -3.15 26.57
N LEU A 166 -9.26 -2.47 25.57
CA LEU A 166 -8.92 -1.09 25.26
C LEU A 166 -9.40 -0.14 26.37
N THR A 167 -8.50 0.66 26.93
CA THR A 167 -8.82 1.71 27.90
C THR A 167 -8.69 3.11 27.31
N SER A 168 -7.84 3.28 26.30
CA SER A 168 -7.65 4.54 25.61
C SER A 168 -7.27 4.30 24.17
N PHE A 169 -8.18 4.61 23.23
CA PHE A 169 -7.94 4.49 21.80
C PHE A 169 -6.74 5.35 21.36
N HIS A 170 -6.67 6.58 21.81
CA HIS A 170 -5.56 7.49 21.48
C HIS A 170 -4.19 6.91 21.90
N LYS A 171 -4.07 6.39 23.14
CA LYS A 171 -2.81 5.77 23.59
C LYS A 171 -2.48 4.49 22.86
N ALA A 172 -3.49 3.74 22.44
CA ALA A 172 -3.26 2.51 21.65
C ALA A 172 -2.79 2.84 20.23
N ILE A 173 -3.40 3.80 19.55
CA ILE A 173 -3.03 4.22 18.20
C ILE A 173 -1.70 4.96 18.19
N PHE A 174 -1.50 5.93 19.08
CA PHE A 174 -0.24 6.67 19.24
C PHE A 174 0.66 6.03 20.31
N ASN A 175 0.82 4.69 20.24
CA ASN A 175 1.76 3.99 21.11
C ASN A 175 3.21 4.43 20.80
N PRO A 176 4.19 4.16 21.68
CA PRO A 176 5.53 4.75 21.60
C PRO A 176 6.27 4.55 20.30
N SER A 177 5.96 3.50 19.51
CA SER A 177 6.67 3.21 18.26
C SER A 177 5.87 3.50 16.99
N THR A 178 4.60 3.89 17.07
CA THR A 178 3.74 4.08 15.87
C THR A 178 4.32 5.09 14.89
N LEU A 179 4.64 6.30 15.33
CA LEU A 179 5.09 7.36 14.41
C LEU A 179 6.44 7.03 13.76
N VAL A 180 7.37 6.44 14.51
CA VAL A 180 8.67 6.04 13.99
C VAL A 180 8.52 4.94 12.92
N ARG A 181 7.71 3.92 13.20
CA ARG A 181 7.43 2.82 12.28
C ARG A 181 6.67 3.30 11.04
N TYR A 182 5.70 4.19 11.23
CA TYR A 182 4.97 4.79 10.13
C TYR A 182 5.90 5.58 9.21
N GLY A 183 6.75 6.46 9.77
CA GLY A 183 7.78 7.18 9.02
C GLY A 183 8.71 6.26 8.25
N HIS A 184 9.15 5.15 8.86
CA HIS A 184 9.97 4.14 8.21
C HIS A 184 9.27 3.50 7.00
N VAL A 185 8.00 3.13 7.12
CA VAL A 185 7.24 2.51 6.01
C VAL A 185 7.00 3.50 4.87
N ILE A 186 6.65 4.75 5.16
CA ILE A 186 6.46 5.77 4.12
C ILE A 186 7.79 6.06 3.40
N THR A 187 8.89 6.18 4.15
CA THR A 187 10.23 6.34 3.55
C THR A 187 10.58 5.14 2.66
N GLY A 188 10.32 3.92 3.12
CA GLY A 188 10.49 2.71 2.33
C GLY A 188 9.67 2.72 1.02
N ALA A 189 8.42 3.17 1.07
CA ALA A 189 7.57 3.30 -0.11
C ALA A 189 8.14 4.32 -1.12
N LEU A 190 8.69 5.44 -0.65
CA LEU A 190 9.37 6.42 -1.52
C LEU A 190 10.66 5.88 -2.14
N ILE A 191 11.42 5.05 -1.40
CA ILE A 191 12.62 4.39 -1.93
C ILE A 191 12.22 3.40 -3.04
N VAL A 192 11.20 2.57 -2.81
CA VAL A 192 10.66 1.65 -3.83
C VAL A 192 10.23 2.40 -5.07
N LEU A 193 9.56 3.54 -4.91
CA LEU A 193 9.22 4.43 -6.01
C LEU A 193 10.45 4.90 -6.79
N THR A 194 11.50 5.36 -6.10
CA THR A 194 12.73 5.85 -6.74
C THR A 194 13.40 4.74 -7.55
N ILE A 195 13.50 3.53 -6.98
CA ILE A 195 14.06 2.37 -7.68
C ILE A 195 13.21 2.00 -8.90
N ALA A 196 11.88 1.99 -8.77
CA ALA A 196 10.98 1.65 -9.87
C ALA A 196 11.01 2.70 -11.00
N SER A 197 11.05 3.98 -10.66
CA SER A 197 10.99 5.07 -11.64
C SER A 197 12.32 5.38 -12.34
N VAL A 198 13.45 5.10 -11.69
CA VAL A 198 14.79 5.38 -12.21
C VAL A 198 15.55 4.10 -12.54
N GLY A 199 15.60 3.15 -11.62
CA GLY A 199 16.37 1.93 -11.75
C GLY A 199 15.86 1.01 -12.87
N ILE A 200 14.54 0.79 -12.95
CA ILE A 200 13.97 -0.07 -13.99
C ILE A 200 14.18 0.50 -15.40
N PRO A 201 13.92 1.77 -15.70
CA PRO A 201 14.22 2.35 -17.01
C PRO A 201 15.70 2.27 -17.39
N ILE A 202 16.61 2.50 -16.45
CA ILE A 202 18.05 2.37 -16.69
C ILE A 202 18.40 0.91 -17.02
N MET A 203 17.91 -0.04 -16.25
CA MET A 203 18.14 -1.47 -16.49
C MET A 203 17.57 -1.92 -17.85
N LEU A 204 16.36 -1.49 -18.18
CA LEU A 204 15.75 -1.81 -19.49
C LEU A 204 16.52 -1.17 -20.64
N GLY A 205 16.95 0.08 -20.50
CA GLY A 205 17.78 0.80 -21.47
C GLY A 205 19.13 0.10 -21.68
N TYR A 206 19.79 -0.31 -20.59
CA TYR A 206 21.00 -1.09 -20.63
C TYR A 206 20.81 -2.46 -21.32
N THR A 207 19.77 -3.20 -20.94
CA THR A 207 19.43 -4.49 -21.55
C THR A 207 19.16 -4.33 -23.03
N PHE A 208 18.41 -3.30 -23.44
CA PHE A 208 18.13 -3.01 -24.83
C PHE A 208 19.41 -2.64 -25.62
N ALA A 209 20.29 -1.85 -25.03
CA ALA A 209 21.57 -1.50 -25.65
C ALA A 209 22.46 -2.74 -25.86
N ILE A 210 22.58 -3.59 -24.82
CA ILE A 210 23.31 -4.87 -24.94
C ILE A 210 22.68 -5.76 -26.02
N TYR A 211 21.36 -5.90 -26.00
CA TYR A 211 20.65 -6.71 -27.00
C TYR A 211 20.92 -6.22 -28.42
N ARG A 212 20.94 -4.89 -28.64
CA ARG A 212 21.31 -4.31 -29.94
C ARG A 212 22.75 -4.56 -30.36
N VAL A 213 23.69 -4.55 -29.41
CA VAL A 213 25.11 -4.80 -29.70
C VAL A 213 25.34 -6.26 -30.06
N PHE A 214 24.73 -7.20 -29.35
CA PHE A 214 24.99 -8.62 -29.52
C PHE A 214 24.05 -9.30 -30.54
N TRP A 215 22.92 -8.70 -30.88
CA TRP A 215 21.98 -9.25 -31.87
C TRP A 215 21.93 -8.46 -33.20
N GLY A 216 22.88 -7.55 -33.38
CA GLY A 216 23.10 -6.93 -34.68
C GLY A 216 23.42 -8.00 -35.71
N PRO A 217 23.05 -7.84 -37.02
CA PRO A 217 23.34 -8.82 -38.05
C PRO A 217 24.85 -9.09 -38.07
N VAL A 218 25.23 -10.36 -37.83
CA VAL A 218 26.62 -10.81 -38.04
C VAL A 218 26.90 -10.57 -39.53
N ARG A 219 27.67 -9.50 -39.83
CA ARG A 219 28.21 -9.35 -41.19
C ARG A 219 29.14 -10.55 -41.42
N GLN A 220 28.68 -11.47 -42.24
CA GLN A 220 29.55 -12.48 -42.83
C GLN A 220 30.52 -11.72 -43.73
N THR A 221 31.78 -11.61 -43.29
CA THR A 221 32.91 -11.23 -44.14
C THR A 221 33.41 -12.44 -44.85
#